data_f70777ae060f4caa606334777ac3aa91
#
_entry.id   f70777ae060f4caa606334777ac3aa91
#
_cell.length_a   1.000
_cell.length_b   1.000
_cell.length_c   1.000
_cell.angle_alpha   90.00
_cell.angle_beta   90.00
_cell.angle_gamma   90.00
#
_symmetry.space_group_name_H-M   'P 1'
#
loop_
_entity.id
_entity.type
_entity.pdbx_description
1 polymer ?
#
loop_
_entity_poly.entity_id
_entity_poly.type
_entity_poly.pdbx_seq_one_letter_code
_entity_poly.pdbx_strand_id
1 'polypeptide(L)'
;WGRENISYKSVLVLKEDKEPYTAVEERDFEIKKIESPSDKALTAKDLESLKGKETAQYVAKGAELRKEYFEPSKFAIGSDSKKALISLSTEWLLSYPQTLRRGDEISLYSGTVKLMDGVVAHAKDSNGQEVVSQDAGRLNSSSVIGYIEIIGNEDSLVEISRQAGEGNKFTLITVR
;
A
#
# COMPACT_ATOMS: atom_id res chain seq x y z
N TRP A 1 11.47 50.98 11.51
CA TRP A 1 11.77 49.62 12.01
C TRP A 1 10.52 48.78 11.83
N GLY A 2 10.38 48.13 10.65
CA GLY A 2 9.27 47.22 10.36
C GLY A 2 9.37 46.01 11.27
N ARG A 3 8.43 45.86 12.18
CA ARG A 3 8.12 44.55 12.77
C ARG A 3 7.54 43.74 11.64
N GLU A 4 8.32 42.82 11.07
CA GLU A 4 7.78 41.74 10.27
C GLU A 4 6.76 41.04 11.17
N ASN A 5 5.49 41.09 10.80
CA ASN A 5 4.45 40.32 11.47
C ASN A 5 4.66 38.85 11.15
N ILE A 6 5.45 38.20 11.98
CA ILE A 6 5.62 36.75 11.91
C ILE A 6 4.25 36.12 12.24
N SER A 7 3.64 35.54 11.24
CA SER A 7 2.36 34.85 11.37
C SER A 7 2.61 33.38 11.71
N TYR A 8 2.23 32.97 12.91
CA TYR A 8 2.20 31.56 13.29
C TYR A 8 0.83 31.00 13.00
N LYS A 9 0.78 29.83 12.33
CA LYS A 9 -0.45 29.09 12.08
C LYS A 9 -0.32 27.68 12.62
N SER A 10 -1.43 27.14 13.09
CA SER A 10 -1.51 25.74 13.54
C SER A 10 -1.70 24.82 12.34
N VAL A 11 -0.81 23.85 12.21
CA VAL A 11 -0.84 22.84 11.14
C VAL A 11 -0.79 21.44 11.72
N LEU A 12 -1.26 20.48 10.94
CA LEU A 12 -1.17 19.06 11.25
C LEU A 12 0.23 18.55 10.92
N VAL A 13 0.83 17.78 11.83
CA VAL A 13 2.13 17.12 11.63
C VAL A 13 2.07 15.69 12.13
N LEU A 14 2.98 14.84 11.68
CA LEU A 14 3.16 13.50 12.23
C LEU A 14 4.00 13.55 13.50
N LYS A 15 3.66 12.71 14.47
CA LYS A 15 4.43 12.52 15.72
C LYS A 15 5.72 11.72 15.51
N GLU A 16 5.73 10.83 14.51
CA GLU A 16 6.86 9.96 14.16
C GLU A 16 7.06 9.93 12.64
N ASP A 17 8.27 9.60 12.22
CA ASP A 17 8.55 9.34 10.80
C ASP A 17 7.70 8.19 10.28
N LYS A 18 7.23 8.30 9.05
CA LYS A 18 6.47 7.24 8.37
C LYS A 18 7.13 6.88 7.05
N GLU A 19 7.41 5.60 6.89
CA GLU A 19 7.84 5.04 5.61
C GLU A 19 6.69 5.04 4.59
N PRO A 20 6.98 4.94 3.28
CA PRO A 20 5.93 4.79 2.25
C PRO A 20 5.00 3.62 2.54
N TYR A 21 3.74 3.74 2.13
CA TYR A 21 2.70 2.70 2.28
C TYR A 21 2.38 2.32 3.72
N THR A 22 2.56 3.25 4.64
CA THR A 22 2.22 3.06 6.06
C THR A 22 0.85 3.68 6.33
N ALA A 23 -0.06 2.87 6.85
CA ALA A 23 -1.39 3.34 7.26
C ALA A 23 -1.27 4.40 8.36
N VAL A 24 -2.12 5.42 8.28
CA VAL A 24 -2.18 6.50 9.26
C VAL A 24 -3.49 6.46 10.03
N GLU A 25 -3.40 6.75 11.32
CA GLU A 25 -4.51 6.83 12.26
C GLU A 25 -4.51 8.21 12.94
N GLU A 26 -5.62 8.57 13.55
CA GLU A 26 -5.74 9.86 14.24
C GLU A 26 -4.62 10.08 15.27
N ARG A 27 -4.25 9.03 16.00
CA ARG A 27 -3.17 9.06 17.03
C ARG A 27 -1.78 9.37 16.49
N ASP A 28 -1.56 9.22 15.17
CA ASP A 28 -0.27 9.50 14.53
C ASP A 28 0.00 10.99 14.33
N PHE A 29 -1.03 11.81 14.50
CA PHE A 29 -0.97 13.24 14.22
C PHE A 29 -0.99 14.10 15.48
N GLU A 30 -0.39 15.26 15.39
CA GLU A 30 -0.48 16.33 16.37
C GLU A 30 -0.59 17.69 15.68
N ILE A 31 -1.03 18.70 16.44
CA ILE A 31 -1.08 20.08 15.98
C ILE A 31 0.16 20.82 16.43
N LYS A 32 0.83 21.49 15.49
CA LYS A 32 2.03 22.28 15.74
C LYS A 32 1.87 23.67 15.16
N LYS A 33 2.35 24.67 15.90
CA LYS A 33 2.43 26.05 15.39
C LYS A 33 3.70 26.19 14.59
N ILE A 34 3.55 26.60 13.33
CA ILE A 34 4.67 26.83 12.40
C ILE A 34 4.61 28.28 11.91
N GLU A 35 5.79 28.88 11.78
CA GLU A 35 5.95 30.20 11.21
C GLU A 35 5.74 30.14 9.70
N SER A 36 4.80 30.95 9.20
CA SER A 36 4.52 31.11 7.76
C SER A 36 4.40 29.79 6.99
N PRO A 37 3.53 28.86 7.42
CA PRO A 37 3.35 27.60 6.68
C PRO A 37 2.79 27.85 5.29
N SER A 38 3.00 26.88 4.39
CA SER A 38 2.39 26.89 3.06
C SER A 38 0.86 26.94 3.14
N ASP A 39 0.22 27.60 2.19
CA ASP A 39 -1.26 27.59 2.09
C ASP A 39 -1.84 26.20 1.85
N LYS A 40 -1.01 25.27 1.36
CA LYS A 40 -1.38 23.88 1.13
C LYS A 40 -1.15 22.97 2.33
N ALA A 41 -0.61 23.49 3.43
CA ALA A 41 -0.38 22.73 4.64
C ALA A 41 -1.71 22.21 5.22
N LEU A 42 -1.77 20.92 5.55
CA LEU A 42 -2.95 20.34 6.17
C LEU A 42 -3.11 20.86 7.60
N THR A 43 -4.36 21.02 8.01
CA THR A 43 -4.74 21.52 9.33
C THR A 43 -5.64 20.49 10.05
N ALA A 44 -6.04 20.80 11.28
CA ALA A 44 -6.95 19.94 12.04
C ALA A 44 -8.26 19.60 11.29
N LYS A 45 -8.70 20.45 10.37
CA LYS A 45 -9.91 20.22 9.53
C LYS A 45 -9.73 19.04 8.57
N ASP A 46 -8.47 18.73 8.22
CA ASP A 46 -8.15 17.69 7.23
C ASP A 46 -8.02 16.31 7.87
N LEU A 47 -8.02 16.21 9.20
CA LEU A 47 -7.78 14.96 9.92
C LEU A 47 -8.78 13.85 9.53
N GLU A 48 -10.07 14.19 9.40
CA GLU A 48 -11.09 13.22 8.98
C GLU A 48 -10.82 12.66 7.58
N SER A 49 -10.32 13.47 6.66
CA SER A 49 -10.00 13.04 5.30
C SER A 49 -8.80 12.09 5.22
N LEU A 50 -7.98 12.02 6.26
CA LEU A 50 -6.81 11.16 6.33
C LEU A 50 -7.10 9.77 6.87
N LYS A 51 -8.27 9.57 7.50
CA LYS A 51 -8.67 8.25 8.00
C LYS A 51 -8.78 7.24 6.87
N GLY A 52 -8.18 6.07 7.07
CA GLY A 52 -8.17 5.00 6.07
C GLY A 52 -7.19 5.22 4.92
N LYS A 53 -6.32 6.22 5.03
CA LYS A 53 -5.25 6.47 4.07
C LYS A 53 -3.92 5.89 4.52
N GLU A 54 -3.00 5.83 3.61
CA GLU A 54 -1.60 5.48 3.85
C GLU A 54 -0.68 6.54 3.23
N THR A 55 0.57 6.56 3.66
CA THR A 55 1.58 7.44 3.08
C THR A 55 1.93 6.99 1.65
N ALA A 56 1.94 7.94 0.71
CA ALA A 56 2.39 7.71 -0.66
C ALA A 56 3.93 7.80 -0.79
N GLN A 57 4.59 8.37 0.22
CA GLN A 57 6.02 8.60 0.27
C GLN A 57 6.51 8.61 1.72
N TYR A 58 7.81 8.66 1.92
CA TYR A 58 8.38 8.95 3.23
C TYR A 58 7.93 10.32 3.72
N VAL A 59 7.46 10.41 4.95
CA VAL A 59 7.05 11.66 5.59
C VAL A 59 7.76 11.80 6.93
N ALA A 60 8.55 12.86 7.05
CA ALA A 60 9.30 13.13 8.27
C ALA A 60 8.40 13.64 9.39
N LYS A 61 8.72 13.24 10.61
CA LYS A 61 8.16 13.78 11.86
C LYS A 61 8.23 15.31 11.88
N GLY A 62 7.12 15.94 12.25
CA GLY A 62 7.05 17.40 12.44
C GLY A 62 7.09 18.25 11.16
N ALA A 63 7.15 17.62 9.98
CA ALA A 63 7.08 18.32 8.71
C ALA A 63 5.65 18.78 8.39
N GLU A 64 5.53 19.86 7.61
CA GLU A 64 4.26 20.24 7.01
C GLU A 64 3.71 19.09 6.18
N LEU A 65 2.44 18.77 6.36
CA LEU A 65 1.76 17.74 5.60
C LEU A 65 1.02 18.35 4.42
N ARG A 66 1.00 17.62 3.31
CA ARG A 66 0.24 17.95 2.12
C ARG A 66 -0.66 16.79 1.72
N LYS A 67 -1.75 17.10 1.05
CA LYS A 67 -2.71 16.10 0.58
C LYS A 67 -2.04 15.00 -0.26
N GLU A 68 -1.07 15.38 -1.08
CA GLU A 68 -0.36 14.48 -1.99
C GLU A 68 0.53 13.45 -1.28
N TYR A 69 0.80 13.65 0.01
CA TYR A 69 1.58 12.70 0.82
C TYR A 69 0.79 11.46 1.24
N PHE A 70 -0.53 11.49 1.02
CA PHE A 70 -1.45 10.43 1.43
C PHE A 70 -2.31 9.97 0.27
N GLU A 71 -2.57 8.67 0.23
CA GLU A 71 -3.44 8.05 -0.77
C GLU A 71 -4.34 6.99 -0.10
N PRO A 72 -5.44 6.58 -0.73
CA PRO A 72 -6.22 5.47 -0.22
C PRO A 72 -5.35 4.24 -0.01
N SER A 73 -5.52 3.55 1.12
CA SER A 73 -4.68 2.41 1.44
C SER A 73 -4.81 1.31 0.39
N LYS A 74 -3.69 0.89 -0.18
CA LYS A 74 -3.62 -0.26 -1.09
C LYS A 74 -3.93 -1.56 -0.36
N PHE A 75 -3.73 -1.59 0.95
CA PHE A 75 -3.87 -2.78 1.79
C PHE A 75 -5.20 -2.82 2.56
N ALA A 76 -6.08 -1.84 2.34
CA ALA A 76 -7.39 -1.82 2.98
C ALA A 76 -8.27 -2.95 2.45
N ILE A 77 -8.80 -3.74 3.35
CA ILE A 77 -9.81 -4.77 3.10
C ILE A 77 -11.07 -4.44 3.91
N GLY A 78 -12.20 -4.93 3.48
CA GLY A 78 -13.47 -4.76 4.20
C GLY A 78 -14.68 -4.68 3.30
N SER A 79 -15.84 -4.80 3.93
CA SER A 79 -17.14 -4.84 3.24
C SER A 79 -17.45 -3.57 2.43
N ASP A 80 -17.05 -2.40 2.94
CA ASP A 80 -17.32 -1.13 2.26
C ASP A 80 -16.55 -0.99 0.95
N SER A 81 -15.31 -1.51 0.90
CA SER A 81 -14.48 -1.52 -0.30
C SER A 81 -14.72 -2.70 -1.22
N LYS A 82 -15.46 -3.73 -0.77
CA LYS A 82 -15.61 -5.04 -1.42
C LYS A 82 -14.27 -5.69 -1.77
N LYS A 83 -13.24 -5.38 -0.99
CA LYS A 83 -11.91 -5.94 -1.14
C LYS A 83 -11.65 -6.97 -0.07
N ALA A 84 -11.03 -8.05 -0.46
CA ALA A 84 -10.65 -9.17 0.40
C ALA A 84 -9.20 -9.59 0.13
N LEU A 85 -8.69 -10.42 1.01
CA LEU A 85 -7.35 -11.00 0.94
C LEU A 85 -7.47 -12.50 0.68
N ILE A 86 -6.67 -13.01 -0.23
CA ILE A 86 -6.52 -14.45 -0.47
C ILE A 86 -5.03 -14.81 -0.53
N SER A 87 -4.71 -16.02 -0.09
CA SER A 87 -3.38 -16.60 -0.29
C SER A 87 -3.40 -17.47 -1.55
N LEU A 88 -2.52 -17.14 -2.49
CA LEU A 88 -2.28 -17.92 -3.70
C LEU A 88 -1.05 -18.82 -3.48
N SER A 89 -1.26 -20.11 -3.50
CA SER A 89 -0.15 -21.06 -3.62
C SER A 89 0.52 -20.90 -4.97
N THR A 90 1.86 -20.98 -5.03
CA THR A 90 2.59 -21.00 -6.29
C THR A 90 2.19 -22.19 -7.19
N GLU A 91 1.62 -23.24 -6.61
CA GLU A 91 1.06 -24.38 -7.36
C GLU A 91 -0.16 -24.00 -8.22
N TRP A 92 -0.86 -22.92 -7.88
CA TRP A 92 -1.97 -22.39 -8.68
C TRP A 92 -1.48 -21.53 -9.84
N LEU A 93 -0.20 -21.18 -9.85
CA LEU A 93 0.37 -20.26 -10.82
C LEU A 93 1.17 -21.01 -11.89
N LEU A 94 0.80 -20.77 -13.15
CA LEU A 94 1.55 -21.22 -14.30
C LEU A 94 2.86 -20.43 -14.45
N SER A 95 2.77 -19.12 -14.22
CA SER A 95 3.89 -18.20 -14.29
C SER A 95 3.67 -16.98 -13.38
N TYR A 96 4.72 -16.51 -12.75
CA TYR A 96 4.73 -15.31 -11.93
C TYR A 96 6.16 -14.76 -11.79
N PRO A 97 6.33 -13.44 -11.66
CA PRO A 97 7.66 -12.86 -11.44
C PRO A 97 8.21 -13.19 -10.05
N GLN A 98 9.44 -13.66 -9.97
CA GLN A 98 10.12 -13.86 -8.69
C GLN A 98 10.49 -12.54 -7.98
N THR A 99 10.41 -11.44 -8.71
CA THR A 99 10.67 -10.09 -8.20
C THR A 99 9.46 -9.42 -7.54
N LEU A 100 8.33 -10.12 -7.40
CA LEU A 100 7.17 -9.60 -6.70
C LEU A 100 7.50 -9.28 -5.25
N ARG A 101 7.01 -8.13 -4.80
CA ARG A 101 7.17 -7.67 -3.42
C ARG A 101 5.88 -7.03 -2.94
N ARG A 102 5.76 -6.89 -1.63
CA ARG A 102 4.65 -6.16 -1.00
C ARG A 102 4.43 -4.81 -1.67
N GLY A 103 3.19 -4.49 -1.99
CA GLY A 103 2.78 -3.23 -2.61
C GLY A 103 2.77 -3.22 -4.14
N ASP A 104 3.27 -4.27 -4.78
CA ASP A 104 3.23 -4.36 -6.24
C ASP A 104 1.79 -4.49 -6.75
N GLU A 105 1.51 -3.78 -7.82
CA GLU A 105 0.26 -3.93 -8.56
C GLU A 105 0.38 -5.06 -9.57
N ILE A 106 -0.66 -5.89 -9.61
CA ILE A 106 -0.66 -7.12 -10.42
C ILE A 106 -1.95 -7.26 -11.21
N SER A 107 -1.86 -8.04 -12.28
CA SER A 107 -3.02 -8.59 -12.99
C SER A 107 -2.92 -10.11 -13.04
N LEU A 108 -4.05 -10.79 -12.85
CA LEU A 108 -4.16 -12.23 -12.88
C LEU A 108 -4.98 -12.67 -14.10
N TYR A 109 -4.41 -13.60 -14.86
CA TYR A 109 -5.00 -14.13 -16.10
C TYR A 109 -5.24 -15.63 -16.01
N SER A 110 -6.33 -16.08 -16.64
CA SER A 110 -6.53 -17.45 -17.04
C SER A 110 -6.43 -17.53 -18.56
N GLY A 111 -5.35 -18.13 -19.06
CA GLY A 111 -5.03 -18.03 -20.48
C GLY A 111 -4.87 -16.57 -20.92
N THR A 112 -5.70 -16.11 -21.85
CA THR A 112 -5.72 -14.73 -22.34
C THR A 112 -6.77 -13.85 -21.66
N VAL A 113 -7.57 -14.40 -20.77
CA VAL A 113 -8.65 -13.68 -20.10
C VAL A 113 -8.16 -13.11 -18.77
N LYS A 114 -8.23 -11.79 -18.64
CA LYS A 114 -7.94 -11.12 -17.40
C LYS A 114 -9.06 -11.36 -16.40
N LEU A 115 -8.72 -11.89 -15.24
CA LEU A 115 -9.66 -12.17 -14.16
C LEU A 115 -9.78 -11.02 -13.18
N MET A 116 -8.66 -10.38 -12.85
CA MET A 116 -8.65 -9.26 -11.90
C MET A 116 -7.36 -8.46 -11.97
N ASP A 117 -7.44 -7.25 -11.44
CA ASP A 117 -6.31 -6.46 -10.97
C ASP A 117 -6.28 -6.50 -9.44
N GLY A 118 -5.10 -6.44 -8.86
CA GLY A 118 -4.94 -6.49 -7.41
C GLY A 118 -3.61 -5.93 -6.94
N VAL A 119 -3.37 -6.08 -5.65
CA VAL A 119 -2.14 -5.64 -4.98
C VAL A 119 -1.55 -6.80 -4.20
N VAL A 120 -0.24 -6.96 -4.26
CA VAL A 120 0.48 -7.92 -3.42
C VAL A 120 0.50 -7.37 -1.99
N ALA A 121 -0.21 -8.03 -1.09
CA ALA A 121 -0.16 -7.72 0.34
C ALA A 121 1.12 -8.27 0.96
N HIS A 122 1.47 -9.51 0.63
CA HIS A 122 2.68 -10.18 1.08
C HIS A 122 3.18 -11.14 0.01
N ALA A 123 4.50 -11.18 -0.17
CA ALA A 123 5.20 -12.26 -0.87
C ALA A 123 6.04 -13.00 0.16
N LYS A 124 5.70 -14.24 0.45
CA LYS A 124 6.31 -15.02 1.54
C LYS A 124 7.00 -16.27 1.03
N ASP A 125 8.05 -16.67 1.72
CA ASP A 125 8.70 -17.95 1.47
C ASP A 125 7.94 -19.11 2.13
N SER A 126 8.45 -20.33 1.96
CA SER A 126 7.86 -21.54 2.55
C SER A 126 7.83 -21.56 4.07
N ASN A 127 8.64 -20.72 4.72
CA ASN A 127 8.71 -20.58 6.17
C ASN A 127 7.79 -19.45 6.70
N GLY A 128 7.06 -18.77 5.82
CA GLY A 128 6.19 -17.67 6.18
C GLY A 128 6.89 -16.32 6.39
N GLN A 129 8.16 -16.22 5.99
CA GLN A 129 8.91 -14.96 6.07
C GLN A 129 8.68 -14.11 4.83
N GLU A 130 8.55 -12.79 5.01
CA GLU A 130 8.43 -11.85 3.90
C GLU A 130 9.68 -11.90 3.02
N VAL A 131 9.48 -12.05 1.71
CA VAL A 131 10.56 -11.99 0.72
C VAL A 131 10.84 -10.53 0.40
N VAL A 132 12.04 -10.09 0.72
CA VAL A 132 12.49 -8.71 0.53
C VAL A 132 13.72 -8.64 -0.34
N SER A 133 13.97 -7.47 -0.89
CA SER A 133 15.18 -7.16 -1.65
C SER A 133 15.80 -5.89 -1.11
N GLN A 134 17.12 -5.89 -0.93
CA GLN A 134 17.87 -4.73 -0.45
C GLN A 134 18.22 -3.76 -1.57
N ASP A 135 18.23 -4.25 -2.81
CA ASP A 135 18.56 -3.46 -4.00
C ASP A 135 17.30 -3.01 -4.74
N ALA A 136 17.34 -1.81 -5.32
CA ALA A 136 16.21 -1.23 -6.05
C ALA A 136 15.79 -2.06 -7.27
N GLY A 137 16.71 -2.77 -7.90
CA GLY A 137 16.44 -3.64 -9.06
C GLY A 137 15.85 -5.00 -8.68
N ARG A 138 15.79 -5.32 -7.39
CA ARG A 138 15.29 -6.60 -6.85
C ARG A 138 16.03 -7.83 -7.39
N LEU A 139 17.32 -7.67 -7.72
CA LEU A 139 18.16 -8.75 -8.23
C LEU A 139 18.56 -9.73 -7.13
N ASN A 140 18.61 -9.24 -5.88
CA ASN A 140 18.97 -10.04 -4.71
C ASN A 140 17.75 -10.20 -3.81
N SER A 141 17.21 -11.39 -3.72
CA SER A 141 16.09 -11.75 -2.85
C SER A 141 16.61 -12.39 -1.57
N SER A 142 15.90 -12.13 -0.45
CA SER A 142 16.19 -12.81 0.83
C SER A 142 15.91 -14.31 0.76
N SER A 143 14.93 -14.73 -0.04
CA SER A 143 14.52 -16.13 -0.24
C SER A 143 13.68 -16.27 -1.50
N VAL A 144 13.18 -17.47 -1.75
CA VAL A 144 12.29 -17.79 -2.88
C VAL A 144 10.83 -17.69 -2.45
N ILE A 145 10.00 -17.10 -3.31
CA ILE A 145 8.56 -16.99 -3.04
C ILE A 145 7.92 -18.39 -3.00
N GLY A 146 7.24 -18.69 -1.91
CA GLY A 146 6.46 -19.91 -1.71
C GLY A 146 4.97 -19.70 -1.86
N TYR A 147 4.45 -18.54 -1.45
CA TYR A 147 3.08 -18.14 -1.67
C TYR A 147 2.94 -16.62 -1.68
N ILE A 148 1.84 -16.15 -2.23
CA ILE A 148 1.57 -14.72 -2.41
C ILE A 148 0.19 -14.42 -1.84
N GLU A 149 0.11 -13.48 -0.92
CA GLU A 149 -1.16 -12.94 -0.46
C GLU A 149 -1.52 -11.73 -1.29
N ILE A 150 -2.69 -11.75 -1.91
CA ILE A 150 -3.16 -10.66 -2.77
C ILE A 150 -4.46 -10.06 -2.24
N ILE A 151 -4.62 -8.78 -2.47
CA ILE A 151 -5.84 -8.04 -2.21
C ILE A 151 -6.52 -7.75 -3.56
N GLY A 152 -7.79 -8.03 -3.64
CA GLY A 152 -8.59 -7.77 -4.81
C GLY A 152 -10.07 -7.73 -4.50
N ASN A 153 -10.88 -7.59 -5.54
CA ASN A 153 -12.34 -7.65 -5.40
C ASN A 153 -12.76 -9.04 -4.90
N GLU A 154 -13.62 -9.09 -3.89
CA GLU A 154 -14.05 -10.34 -3.25
C GLU A 154 -14.64 -11.32 -4.25
N ASP A 155 -15.53 -10.88 -5.14
CA ASP A 155 -16.16 -11.77 -6.13
C ASP A 155 -15.13 -12.37 -7.09
N SER A 156 -14.14 -11.59 -7.49
CA SER A 156 -13.04 -12.06 -8.35
C SER A 156 -12.17 -13.10 -7.63
N LEU A 157 -11.89 -12.88 -6.35
CA LEU A 157 -11.11 -13.83 -5.54
C LEU A 157 -11.83 -15.16 -5.34
N VAL A 158 -13.14 -15.12 -5.13
CA VAL A 158 -13.98 -16.33 -5.03
C VAL A 158 -13.97 -17.10 -6.34
N GLU A 159 -14.09 -16.40 -7.47
CA GLU A 159 -14.04 -17.03 -8.79
C GLU A 159 -12.67 -17.68 -9.09
N ILE A 160 -11.58 -17.03 -8.70
CA ILE A 160 -10.22 -17.59 -8.80
C ILE A 160 -10.11 -18.88 -7.97
N SER A 161 -10.60 -18.86 -6.75
CA SER A 161 -10.60 -20.02 -5.86
C SER A 161 -11.39 -21.19 -6.47
N ARG A 162 -12.57 -20.88 -7.06
CA ARG A 162 -13.38 -21.88 -7.74
C ARG A 162 -12.64 -22.51 -8.93
N GLN A 163 -12.04 -21.69 -9.78
CA GLN A 163 -11.28 -22.16 -10.95
C GLN A 163 -10.04 -22.99 -10.53
N ALA A 164 -9.35 -22.57 -9.49
CA ALA A 164 -8.21 -23.32 -8.94
C ALA A 164 -8.64 -24.70 -8.45
N GLY A 165 -9.81 -24.79 -7.81
CA GLY A 165 -10.42 -26.06 -7.39
C GLY A 165 -10.75 -26.99 -8.56
N GLU A 166 -10.96 -26.45 -9.75
CA GLU A 166 -11.16 -27.20 -10.99
C GLU A 166 -9.85 -27.57 -11.71
N GLY A 167 -8.70 -27.20 -11.12
CA GLY A 167 -7.39 -27.52 -11.67
C GLY A 167 -6.84 -26.46 -12.65
N ASN A 168 -7.52 -25.32 -12.81
CA ASN A 168 -7.01 -24.23 -13.64
C ASN A 168 -5.81 -23.57 -12.98
N LYS A 169 -4.87 -23.13 -13.81
CA LYS A 169 -3.69 -22.39 -13.38
C LYS A 169 -3.68 -21.00 -13.98
N PHE A 170 -3.08 -20.07 -13.25
CA PHE A 170 -3.12 -18.65 -13.58
C PHE A 170 -1.74 -18.10 -13.91
N THR A 171 -1.73 -17.07 -14.74
CA THR A 171 -0.54 -16.24 -14.98
C THR A 171 -0.70 -14.93 -14.23
N LEU A 172 0.27 -14.61 -13.39
CA LEU A 172 0.34 -13.37 -12.64
C LEU A 172 1.40 -12.48 -13.25
N ILE A 173 1.02 -11.27 -13.63
CA ILE A 173 1.94 -10.26 -14.16
C ILE A 173 1.93 -9.01 -13.27
N THR A 174 3.07 -8.35 -13.16
CA THR A 174 3.17 -7.06 -12.51
C THR A 174 3.02 -5.93 -13.52
N VAL A 175 2.30 -4.89 -13.12
CA VAL A 175 1.98 -3.71 -13.95
C VAL A 175 2.55 -2.43 -13.35
N ARG A 176 3.67 -2.53 -12.67
CA ARG A 176 4.35 -1.42 -11.98
C ARG A 176 4.32 -0.12 -12.73
#